data_7adf460effa8a56630400159d464b585
#
_entry.id   7adf460effa8a56630400159d464b585
#
_cell.length_a   1.000
_cell.length_b   1.000
_cell.length_c   1.000
_cell.angle_alpha   90.00
_cell.angle_beta   90.00
_cell.angle_gamma   90.00
#
_symmetry.space_group_name_H-M   'P 1'
#
loop_
_entity.id
_entity.type
_entity.pdbx_description
1 polymer ?
#
loop_
_entity_poly.entity_id
_entity_poly.type
_entity_poly.pdbx_seq_one_letter_code
_entity_poly.pdbx_strand_id
1 'polypeptide(L)'
;MPRLVSHPDEVRILSRRFGQGAENIDKYLELDGYKAVQAALEKGPEWIISEMKASGLRGRGGAGFPTGLKWSFVPKQSAKPKYVLVNGDESEPGTCKDHLIFLHDPHAIIEGTMIAGLSIGSKLGFIYLRGEYRYLLKIMEKAVADAYAKGFLGKNIFGSGIDFDVVTQTGAGAYEVGEESALMESLEGKRGVPRIKPPFPAVVGLYGGPTVINNAETIASVPHIMLMGGEAYAKVGKIGRAHV
;
A
#
# COMPACT_ATOMS: atom_id res chain seq x y z
N MET A 1 22.40 -9.86 11.80
CA MET A 1 21.91 -8.66 11.11
C MET A 1 22.82 -7.50 11.50
N PRO A 2 23.21 -6.61 10.58
CA PRO A 2 23.94 -5.41 10.99
C PRO A 2 23.05 -4.63 11.96
N ARG A 3 23.61 -4.21 13.09
CA ARG A 3 22.90 -3.33 14.02
C ARG A 3 22.60 -2.04 13.27
N LEU A 4 21.32 -1.70 13.11
CA LEU A 4 20.91 -0.36 12.73
C LEU A 4 21.39 0.59 13.83
N VAL A 5 22.45 1.34 13.54
CA VAL A 5 22.94 2.37 14.46
C VAL A 5 21.91 3.50 14.44
N SER A 6 21.18 3.68 15.55
CA SER A 6 20.24 4.78 15.69
C SER A 6 20.98 6.07 16.06
N HIS A 7 20.67 7.17 15.36
CA HIS A 7 21.08 8.50 15.76
C HIS A 7 20.11 9.03 16.84
N PRO A 8 20.57 9.79 17.86
CA PRO A 8 19.69 10.35 18.89
C PRO A 8 18.50 11.17 18.33
N ASP A 9 18.70 11.84 17.21
CA ASP A 9 17.68 12.67 16.54
C ASP A 9 16.87 11.89 15.49
N GLU A 10 17.06 10.58 15.37
CA GLU A 10 16.35 9.77 14.40
C GLU A 10 14.88 9.57 14.79
N VAL A 11 13.95 9.98 13.92
CA VAL A 11 12.53 9.72 14.05
C VAL A 11 12.13 8.61 13.09
N ARG A 12 11.92 7.41 13.62
CA ARG A 12 11.47 6.25 12.83
C ARG A 12 9.95 6.22 12.74
N ILE A 13 9.42 6.35 11.54
CA ILE A 13 7.99 6.17 11.27
C ILE A 13 7.77 4.82 10.59
N LEU A 14 8.17 4.70 9.34
CA LEU A 14 7.96 3.52 8.52
C LEU A 14 8.69 2.29 9.09
N SER A 15 9.93 2.46 9.52
CA SER A 15 10.77 1.38 10.06
C SER A 15 10.64 1.19 11.58
N ARG A 16 9.65 1.82 12.22
CA ARG A 16 9.52 1.77 13.69
C ARG A 16 9.34 0.35 14.23
N ARG A 17 8.69 -0.53 13.46
CA ARG A 17 8.42 -1.92 13.84
C ARG A 17 9.50 -2.91 13.37
N PHE A 18 10.49 -2.48 12.58
CA PHE A 18 11.51 -3.37 12.04
C PHE A 18 12.32 -4.03 13.16
N GLY A 19 12.46 -5.35 13.08
CA GLY A 19 13.17 -6.14 14.08
C GLY A 19 12.39 -6.39 15.37
N GLN A 20 11.10 -5.99 15.46
CA GLN A 20 10.24 -6.23 16.60
C GLN A 20 9.28 -7.42 16.39
N GLY A 21 9.41 -8.15 15.30
CA GLY A 21 8.57 -9.33 15.01
C GLY A 21 7.22 -8.99 14.40
N ALA A 22 7.09 -7.81 13.77
CA ALA A 22 5.82 -7.33 13.19
C ALA A 22 5.35 -8.14 11.96
N GLU A 23 6.16 -9.07 11.48
CA GLU A 23 5.75 -10.10 10.52
C GLU A 23 4.78 -11.13 11.12
N ASN A 24 4.70 -11.21 12.45
CA ASN A 24 3.71 -11.98 13.17
C ASN A 24 2.52 -11.07 13.52
N ILE A 25 1.30 -11.52 13.21
CA ILE A 25 0.09 -10.71 13.38
C ILE A 25 -0.18 -10.31 14.84
N ASP A 26 0.10 -11.19 15.81
CA ASP A 26 -0.13 -10.87 17.21
C ASP A 26 0.85 -9.79 17.70
N LYS A 27 2.12 -9.86 17.26
CA LYS A 27 3.10 -8.79 17.51
C LYS A 27 2.74 -7.49 16.82
N TYR A 28 2.26 -7.56 15.59
CA TYR A 28 1.78 -6.38 14.87
C TYR A 28 0.63 -5.69 15.63
N LEU A 29 -0.30 -6.46 16.17
CA LEU A 29 -1.41 -5.95 17.01
C LEU A 29 -0.91 -5.28 18.29
N GLU A 30 0.08 -5.87 18.99
CA GLU A 30 0.72 -5.27 20.17
C GLU A 30 1.38 -3.91 19.84
N LEU A 31 1.82 -3.72 18.60
CA LEU A 31 2.49 -2.51 18.09
C LEU A 31 1.52 -1.54 17.38
N ASP A 32 0.27 -1.48 17.81
CA ASP A 32 -0.81 -0.64 17.25
C ASP A 32 -1.29 -1.02 15.86
N GLY A 33 -1.00 -2.24 15.41
CA GLY A 33 -1.45 -2.74 14.12
C GLY A 33 -2.97 -2.82 14.00
N TYR A 34 -3.45 -2.58 12.80
CA TYR A 34 -4.88 -2.55 12.41
C TYR A 34 -5.76 -1.51 13.14
N LYS A 35 -5.20 -0.70 14.05
CA LYS A 35 -5.95 0.42 14.66
C LYS A 35 -6.26 1.51 13.65
N ALA A 36 -5.37 1.71 12.66
CA ALA A 36 -5.58 2.73 11.63
C ALA A 36 -6.75 2.38 10.71
N VAL A 37 -6.91 1.11 10.32
CA VAL A 37 -8.05 0.69 9.51
C VAL A 37 -9.35 0.75 10.30
N GLN A 38 -9.35 0.45 11.61
CA GLN A 38 -10.54 0.62 12.46
C GLN A 38 -10.97 2.09 12.51
N ALA A 39 -10.04 3.01 12.74
CA ALA A 39 -10.32 4.45 12.68
C ALA A 39 -10.82 4.89 11.29
N ALA A 40 -10.30 4.30 10.22
CA ALA A 40 -10.73 4.58 8.86
C ALA A 40 -12.16 4.08 8.58
N LEU A 41 -12.54 2.92 9.13
CA LEU A 41 -13.92 2.39 9.05
C LEU A 41 -14.92 3.29 9.78
N GLU A 42 -14.55 3.80 10.97
CA GLU A 42 -15.40 4.68 11.78
C GLU A 42 -15.58 6.06 11.13
N LYS A 43 -14.49 6.67 10.63
CA LYS A 43 -14.49 8.05 10.16
C LYS A 43 -14.84 8.21 8.67
N GLY A 44 -14.71 7.14 7.89
CA GLY A 44 -15.14 7.09 6.51
C GLY A 44 -14.16 7.64 5.48
N PRO A 45 -14.51 7.49 4.17
CA PRO A 45 -13.60 7.73 3.06
C PRO A 45 -13.17 9.19 2.90
N GLU A 46 -14.03 10.15 3.18
CA GLU A 46 -13.70 11.58 3.09
C GLU A 46 -12.61 11.98 4.09
N TRP A 47 -12.67 11.44 5.31
CA TRP A 47 -11.63 11.66 6.32
C TRP A 47 -10.30 11.06 5.86
N ILE A 48 -10.29 9.84 5.34
CA ILE A 48 -9.06 9.20 4.83
C ILE A 48 -8.39 10.09 3.76
N ILE A 49 -9.16 10.56 2.78
CA ILE A 49 -8.65 11.42 1.71
C ILE A 49 -8.14 12.76 2.26
N SER A 50 -8.84 13.33 3.25
CA SER A 50 -8.43 14.58 3.91
C SER A 50 -7.09 14.42 4.62
N GLU A 51 -6.92 13.39 5.44
CA GLU A 51 -5.67 13.10 6.14
C GLU A 51 -4.51 12.83 5.17
N MET A 52 -4.78 12.08 4.10
CA MET A 52 -3.78 11.82 3.06
C MET A 52 -3.34 13.09 2.33
N LYS A 53 -4.27 14.04 2.08
CA LYS A 53 -3.92 15.33 1.48
C LYS A 53 -3.13 16.20 2.48
N ALA A 54 -3.57 16.27 3.73
CA ALA A 54 -2.90 17.04 4.79
C ALA A 54 -1.48 16.52 5.07
N SER A 55 -1.26 15.21 4.93
CA SER A 55 0.06 14.60 5.14
C SER A 55 1.12 15.03 4.13
N GLY A 56 0.69 15.51 2.95
CA GLY A 56 1.60 15.83 1.86
C GLY A 56 2.38 14.65 1.32
N LEU A 57 1.97 13.39 1.64
CA LEU A 57 2.67 12.19 1.15
C LEU A 57 2.68 12.15 -0.37
N ARG A 58 3.88 12.08 -0.92
CA ARG A 58 4.12 11.88 -2.35
C ARG A 58 4.47 10.43 -2.62
N GLY A 59 4.08 9.93 -3.79
CA GLY A 59 4.37 8.57 -4.22
C GLY A 59 5.87 8.26 -4.18
N ARG A 60 6.21 7.10 -3.63
CA ARG A 60 7.59 6.62 -3.44
C ARG A 60 8.07 5.66 -4.54
N GLY A 61 7.34 5.60 -5.65
CA GLY A 61 7.71 4.82 -6.82
C GLY A 61 8.48 5.60 -7.90
N GLY A 62 9.01 6.77 -7.58
CA GLY A 62 9.83 7.61 -8.48
C GLY A 62 9.13 8.88 -8.98
N ALA A 63 7.87 8.82 -9.42
CA ALA A 63 7.16 9.97 -9.98
C ALA A 63 6.76 11.07 -8.97
N GLY A 64 6.71 10.76 -7.68
CA GLY A 64 6.46 11.74 -6.64
C GLY A 64 5.08 12.42 -6.68
N PHE A 65 4.07 11.82 -7.31
CA PHE A 65 2.74 12.40 -7.40
C PHE A 65 2.05 12.42 -6.01
N PRO A 66 1.31 13.50 -5.64
CA PRO A 66 0.64 13.57 -4.35
C PRO A 66 -0.41 12.46 -4.17
N THR A 67 -0.22 11.60 -3.16
CA THR A 67 -1.01 10.38 -2.99
C THR A 67 -2.48 10.67 -2.72
N GLY A 68 -2.79 11.58 -1.79
CA GLY A 68 -4.17 11.94 -1.46
C GLY A 68 -4.92 12.58 -2.63
N LEU A 69 -4.21 13.32 -3.50
CA LEU A 69 -4.78 13.87 -4.72
C LEU A 69 -5.09 12.76 -5.73
N LYS A 70 -4.16 11.81 -5.93
CA LYS A 70 -4.39 10.63 -6.81
C LYS A 70 -5.65 9.89 -6.42
N TRP A 71 -5.86 9.62 -5.13
CA TRP A 71 -7.05 8.89 -4.66
C TRP A 71 -8.34 9.67 -4.88
N SER A 72 -8.29 11.01 -4.80
CA SER A 72 -9.48 11.84 -5.03
C SER A 72 -9.92 11.91 -6.50
N PHE A 73 -9.12 11.45 -7.46
CA PHE A 73 -9.50 11.37 -8.86
C PHE A 73 -10.38 10.16 -9.20
N VAL A 74 -10.48 9.19 -8.30
CA VAL A 74 -11.32 8.02 -8.53
C VAL A 74 -12.79 8.44 -8.48
N PRO A 75 -13.59 8.14 -9.52
CA PRO A 75 -15.00 8.47 -9.53
C PRO A 75 -15.74 7.86 -8.34
N LYS A 76 -16.54 8.64 -7.61
CA LYS A 76 -17.35 8.13 -6.49
C LYS A 76 -18.29 7.03 -6.94
N GLN A 77 -18.91 7.20 -8.09
CA GLN A 77 -19.79 6.21 -8.72
C GLN A 77 -19.08 5.57 -9.92
N SER A 78 -19.19 4.27 -10.03
CA SER A 78 -18.67 3.50 -11.17
C SER A 78 -19.54 2.27 -11.39
N ALA A 79 -19.84 1.99 -12.65
CA ALA A 79 -20.54 0.76 -13.06
C ALA A 79 -19.65 -0.49 -12.94
N LYS A 80 -18.32 -0.29 -12.90
CA LYS A 80 -17.33 -1.36 -12.75
C LYS A 80 -16.75 -1.39 -11.35
N PRO A 81 -16.27 -2.55 -10.87
CA PRO A 81 -15.52 -2.65 -9.63
C PRO A 81 -14.31 -1.73 -9.64
N LYS A 82 -13.94 -1.25 -8.45
CA LYS A 82 -12.74 -0.46 -8.22
C LYS A 82 -11.66 -1.35 -7.61
N TYR A 83 -10.40 -1.02 -7.88
CA TYR A 83 -9.26 -1.82 -7.45
C TYR A 83 -8.18 -0.98 -6.80
N VAL A 84 -7.48 -1.56 -5.84
CA VAL A 84 -6.22 -1.05 -5.31
C VAL A 84 -5.10 -1.98 -5.73
N LEU A 85 -4.03 -1.43 -6.30
CA LEU A 85 -2.82 -2.17 -6.64
C LEU A 85 -1.65 -1.63 -5.82
N VAL A 86 -0.98 -2.53 -5.12
CA VAL A 86 0.31 -2.25 -4.48
C VAL A 86 1.41 -2.71 -5.42
N ASN A 87 2.20 -1.76 -5.87
CA ASN A 87 3.35 -2.02 -6.71
C ASN A 87 4.57 -2.32 -5.83
N GLY A 88 4.89 -3.59 -5.71
CA GLY A 88 6.09 -4.14 -5.07
C GLY A 88 7.11 -4.68 -6.09
N ASP A 89 7.02 -4.25 -7.35
CA ASP A 89 8.05 -4.53 -8.37
C ASP A 89 9.22 -3.55 -8.19
N GLU A 90 10.11 -3.89 -7.27
CA GLU A 90 11.31 -3.11 -6.94
C GLU A 90 12.46 -3.57 -7.84
N SER A 91 12.45 -3.10 -9.09
CA SER A 91 13.39 -3.55 -10.12
C SER A 91 14.44 -2.50 -10.48
N GLU A 92 14.34 -1.26 -9.98
CA GLU A 92 15.36 -0.23 -10.20
C GLU A 92 16.68 -0.62 -9.53
N PRO A 93 17.82 -0.68 -10.27
CA PRO A 93 19.12 -1.03 -9.70
C PRO A 93 19.51 -0.11 -8.52
N GLY A 94 19.94 -0.75 -7.41
CA GLY A 94 20.33 -0.05 -6.19
C GLY A 94 19.17 0.29 -5.24
N THR A 95 17.92 0.09 -5.64
CA THR A 95 16.75 0.29 -4.78
C THR A 95 16.56 -0.94 -3.88
N CYS A 96 16.43 -0.70 -2.57
CA CYS A 96 16.35 -1.77 -1.57
C CYS A 96 15.44 -1.45 -0.38
N LYS A 97 14.39 -0.68 -0.59
CA LYS A 97 13.49 -0.18 0.48
C LYS A 97 12.22 -1.01 0.66
N ASP A 98 11.57 -1.41 -0.46
CA ASP A 98 10.28 -2.08 -0.43
C ASP A 98 10.40 -3.50 0.12
N HIS A 99 11.44 -4.26 -0.28
CA HIS A 99 11.64 -5.61 0.22
C HIS A 99 11.85 -5.66 1.75
N LEU A 100 12.45 -4.63 2.35
CA LEU A 100 12.59 -4.55 3.81
C LEU A 100 11.24 -4.40 4.50
N ILE A 101 10.31 -3.66 3.90
CA ILE A 101 8.95 -3.51 4.43
C ILE A 101 8.21 -4.85 4.34
N PHE A 102 8.26 -5.52 3.18
CA PHE A 102 7.66 -6.85 3.01
C PHE A 102 8.23 -7.87 4.00
N LEU A 103 9.53 -7.78 4.31
CA LEU A 103 10.21 -8.71 5.22
C LEU A 103 9.84 -8.45 6.69
N HIS A 104 9.81 -7.19 7.11
CA HIS A 104 9.73 -6.81 8.52
C HIS A 104 8.38 -6.28 8.99
N ASP A 105 7.53 -5.79 8.08
CA ASP A 105 6.23 -5.20 8.41
C ASP A 105 5.18 -5.45 7.29
N PRO A 106 4.95 -6.72 6.89
CA PRO A 106 4.02 -7.06 5.81
C PRO A 106 2.58 -6.65 6.12
N HIS A 107 2.19 -6.64 7.39
CA HIS A 107 0.85 -6.23 7.81
C HIS A 107 0.59 -4.75 7.60
N ALA A 108 1.61 -3.87 7.65
CA ALA A 108 1.44 -2.45 7.31
C ALA A 108 1.03 -2.26 5.84
N ILE A 109 1.51 -3.14 4.93
CA ILE A 109 1.11 -3.13 3.52
C ILE A 109 -0.35 -3.57 3.39
N ILE A 110 -0.76 -4.64 4.10
CA ILE A 110 -2.16 -5.12 4.10
C ILE A 110 -3.08 -4.02 4.63
N GLU A 111 -2.78 -3.48 5.81
CA GLU A 111 -3.57 -2.44 6.46
C GLU A 111 -3.68 -1.18 5.58
N GLY A 112 -2.57 -0.72 5.00
CA GLY A 112 -2.55 0.40 4.08
C GLY A 112 -3.35 0.16 2.79
N THR A 113 -3.34 -1.08 2.28
CA THR A 113 -4.15 -1.49 1.12
C THR A 113 -5.65 -1.41 1.44
N MET A 114 -6.04 -1.88 2.62
CA MET A 114 -7.42 -1.78 3.09
C MET A 114 -7.89 -0.33 3.20
N ILE A 115 -7.08 0.54 3.83
CA ILE A 115 -7.40 1.96 3.99
C ILE A 115 -7.51 2.66 2.63
N ALA A 116 -6.60 2.37 1.70
CA ALA A 116 -6.70 2.87 0.33
C ALA A 116 -7.98 2.38 -0.36
N GLY A 117 -8.34 1.12 -0.16
CA GLY A 117 -9.59 0.54 -0.68
C GLY A 117 -10.83 1.23 -0.12
N LEU A 118 -10.89 1.42 1.20
CA LEU A 118 -11.98 2.13 1.87
C LEU A 118 -12.14 3.56 1.32
N SER A 119 -11.03 4.27 1.08
CA SER A 119 -11.05 5.65 0.59
C SER A 119 -11.71 5.82 -0.77
N ILE A 120 -11.62 4.80 -1.64
CA ILE A 120 -12.16 4.85 -3.01
C ILE A 120 -13.41 3.98 -3.20
N GLY A 121 -13.81 3.21 -2.18
CA GLY A 121 -14.91 2.25 -2.26
C GLY A 121 -14.56 0.98 -3.06
N SER A 122 -13.31 0.53 -2.99
CA SER A 122 -12.86 -0.76 -3.50
C SER A 122 -13.12 -1.87 -2.49
N LYS A 123 -13.36 -3.08 -3.00
CA LYS A 123 -13.49 -4.31 -2.18
C LYS A 123 -12.35 -5.30 -2.42
N LEU A 124 -11.38 -4.95 -3.27
CA LEU A 124 -10.30 -5.84 -3.66
C LEU A 124 -8.99 -5.10 -3.83
N GLY A 125 -7.97 -5.57 -3.14
CA GLY A 125 -6.60 -5.13 -3.26
C GLY A 125 -5.70 -6.22 -3.87
N PHE A 126 -4.78 -5.83 -4.74
CA PHE A 126 -3.72 -6.70 -5.26
C PHE A 126 -2.37 -6.23 -4.73
N ILE A 127 -1.56 -7.14 -4.23
CA ILE A 127 -0.18 -6.90 -3.85
C ILE A 127 0.71 -7.61 -4.85
N TYR A 128 1.34 -6.83 -5.73
CA TYR A 128 2.20 -7.35 -6.79
C TYR A 128 3.66 -7.25 -6.38
N LEU A 129 4.34 -8.40 -6.34
CA LEU A 129 5.73 -8.54 -5.94
C LEU A 129 6.61 -8.81 -7.17
N ARG A 130 7.84 -8.32 -7.13
CA ARG A 130 8.88 -8.68 -8.09
C ARG A 130 9.10 -10.19 -8.13
N GLY A 131 9.25 -10.76 -9.33
CA GLY A 131 9.38 -12.20 -9.53
C GLY A 131 10.55 -12.85 -8.81
N GLU A 132 11.65 -12.11 -8.58
CA GLU A 132 12.84 -12.58 -7.86
C GLU A 132 12.62 -12.65 -6.34
N TYR A 133 11.59 -11.99 -5.82
CA TYR A 133 11.31 -11.94 -4.39
C TYR A 133 10.38 -13.07 -3.91
N ARG A 134 10.58 -14.30 -4.40
CA ARG A 134 9.75 -15.46 -4.04
C ARG A 134 9.70 -15.75 -2.54
N TYR A 135 10.77 -15.43 -1.80
CA TYR A 135 10.77 -15.58 -0.35
C TYR A 135 9.83 -14.60 0.35
N LEU A 136 9.68 -13.38 -0.20
CA LEU A 136 8.73 -12.38 0.30
C LEU A 136 7.29 -12.76 0.00
N LEU A 137 7.04 -13.45 -1.13
CA LEU A 137 5.70 -13.95 -1.44
C LEU A 137 5.19 -14.85 -0.32
N LYS A 138 6.01 -15.81 0.16
CA LYS A 138 5.61 -16.70 1.26
C LYS A 138 5.30 -15.94 2.55
N ILE A 139 6.04 -14.88 2.84
CA ILE A 139 5.80 -14.01 4.01
C ILE A 139 4.46 -13.28 3.84
N MET A 140 4.22 -12.71 2.66
CA MET A 140 2.97 -12.00 2.36
C MET A 140 1.76 -12.93 2.36
N GLU A 141 1.85 -14.11 1.75
CA GLU A 141 0.79 -15.12 1.75
C GLU A 141 0.43 -15.53 3.18
N LYS A 142 1.46 -15.74 4.03
CA LYS A 142 1.22 -16.02 5.45
C LYS A 142 0.53 -14.85 6.14
N ALA A 143 1.00 -13.63 5.97
CA ALA A 143 0.41 -12.44 6.58
C ALA A 143 -1.05 -12.23 6.13
N VAL A 144 -1.35 -12.46 4.85
CA VAL A 144 -2.72 -12.40 4.31
C VAL A 144 -3.58 -13.51 4.94
N ALA A 145 -3.08 -14.76 5.04
CA ALA A 145 -3.80 -15.85 5.68
C ALA A 145 -4.09 -15.56 7.16
N ASP A 146 -3.11 -15.02 7.90
CA ASP A 146 -3.27 -14.63 9.30
C ASP A 146 -4.34 -13.53 9.44
N ALA A 147 -4.38 -12.55 8.52
CA ALA A 147 -5.38 -11.49 8.51
C ALA A 147 -6.81 -12.02 8.22
N TYR A 148 -6.95 -12.99 7.31
CA TYR A 148 -8.22 -13.69 7.10
C TYR A 148 -8.66 -14.48 8.35
N ALA A 149 -7.73 -15.19 8.98
CA ALA A 149 -8.02 -15.97 10.19
C ALA A 149 -8.51 -15.11 11.36
N LYS A 150 -8.05 -13.85 11.44
CA LYS A 150 -8.49 -12.87 12.44
C LYS A 150 -9.79 -12.13 12.04
N GLY A 151 -10.34 -12.35 10.84
CA GLY A 151 -11.50 -11.63 10.33
C GLY A 151 -11.20 -10.17 9.93
N PHE A 152 -9.95 -9.86 9.68
CA PHE A 152 -9.55 -8.53 9.19
C PHE A 152 -9.65 -8.41 7.67
N LEU A 153 -9.70 -9.55 6.97
CA LEU A 153 -9.98 -9.67 5.55
C LEU A 153 -11.18 -10.61 5.32
N GLY A 154 -11.76 -10.52 4.13
CA GLY A 154 -12.92 -11.31 3.70
C GLY A 154 -14.24 -10.59 3.91
N LYS A 155 -15.24 -11.32 4.42
CA LYS A 155 -16.59 -10.78 4.66
C LYS A 155 -16.69 -10.06 5.98
N ASN A 156 -17.43 -8.93 5.97
CA ASN A 156 -17.78 -8.18 7.18
C ASN A 156 -16.54 -7.87 8.04
N ILE A 157 -15.49 -7.29 7.43
CA ILE A 157 -14.23 -7.00 8.12
C ILE A 157 -14.47 -6.17 9.37
N PHE A 158 -13.85 -6.56 10.50
CA PHE A 158 -14.05 -5.92 11.82
C PHE A 158 -15.52 -5.74 12.24
N GLY A 159 -16.47 -6.49 11.70
CA GLY A 159 -17.89 -6.33 12.00
C GLY A 159 -18.53 -5.07 11.39
N SER A 160 -17.89 -4.43 10.42
CA SER A 160 -18.32 -3.15 9.81
C SER A 160 -19.40 -3.28 8.74
N GLY A 161 -19.76 -4.48 8.31
CA GLY A 161 -20.63 -4.72 7.15
C GLY A 161 -19.95 -4.56 5.80
N ILE A 162 -18.64 -4.25 5.78
CA ILE A 162 -17.84 -4.09 4.57
C ILE A 162 -17.06 -5.37 4.29
N ASP A 163 -17.00 -5.77 3.02
CA ASP A 163 -16.15 -6.87 2.54
C ASP A 163 -14.88 -6.29 1.94
N PHE A 164 -13.73 -6.91 2.21
CA PHE A 164 -12.46 -6.57 1.58
C PHE A 164 -11.55 -7.77 1.44
N ASP A 165 -11.10 -8.03 0.23
CA ASP A 165 -10.20 -9.13 -0.09
C ASP A 165 -8.83 -8.62 -0.55
N VAL A 166 -7.79 -9.41 -0.29
CA VAL A 166 -6.42 -9.15 -0.75
C VAL A 166 -5.89 -10.36 -1.50
N VAL A 167 -5.34 -10.14 -2.68
CA VAL A 167 -4.69 -11.16 -3.51
C VAL A 167 -3.22 -10.78 -3.68
N THR A 168 -2.33 -11.74 -3.47
CA THR A 168 -0.90 -11.62 -3.76
C THR A 168 -0.59 -12.19 -5.14
N GLN A 169 0.27 -11.50 -5.88
CA GLN A 169 0.71 -11.92 -7.21
C GLN A 169 2.19 -11.62 -7.39
N THR A 170 2.89 -12.42 -8.18
CA THR A 170 4.28 -12.16 -8.56
C THR A 170 4.41 -11.92 -10.06
N GLY A 171 5.34 -11.04 -10.40
CA GLY A 171 5.83 -10.88 -11.76
C GLY A 171 6.76 -12.02 -12.20
N ALA A 172 7.22 -11.94 -13.43
CA ALA A 172 8.16 -12.88 -14.04
C ALA A 172 9.57 -12.27 -14.25
N GLY A 173 9.90 -11.17 -13.55
CA GLY A 173 11.23 -10.55 -13.59
C GLY A 173 11.43 -9.48 -14.67
N ALA A 174 10.38 -8.95 -15.29
CA ALA A 174 10.48 -7.85 -16.25
C ALA A 174 10.49 -6.49 -15.54
N TYR A 175 11.55 -5.70 -15.73
CA TYR A 175 11.72 -4.34 -15.17
C TYR A 175 10.54 -3.42 -15.54
N GLU A 176 10.11 -3.44 -16.82
CA GLU A 176 9.05 -2.59 -17.35
C GLU A 176 7.70 -2.79 -16.64
N VAL A 177 7.49 -3.93 -15.99
CA VAL A 177 6.26 -4.23 -15.24
C VAL A 177 6.16 -3.39 -13.95
N GLY A 178 7.24 -2.74 -13.52
CA GLY A 178 7.21 -1.69 -12.51
C GLY A 178 6.45 -0.41 -12.92
N GLU A 179 6.25 -0.17 -14.23
CA GLU A 179 5.37 0.88 -14.72
C GLU A 179 3.90 0.51 -14.43
N GLU A 180 3.11 1.48 -13.92
CA GLU A 180 1.77 1.20 -13.37
C GLU A 180 0.81 0.53 -14.36
N SER A 181 0.86 0.88 -15.66
CA SER A 181 -0.04 0.31 -16.65
C SER A 181 0.46 -1.03 -17.20
N ALA A 182 1.78 -1.22 -17.29
CA ALA A 182 2.37 -2.52 -17.61
C ALA A 182 2.09 -3.55 -16.51
N LEU A 183 2.10 -3.13 -15.24
CA LEU A 183 1.70 -3.96 -14.11
C LEU A 183 0.25 -4.42 -14.23
N MET A 184 -0.67 -3.54 -14.63
CA MET A 184 -2.07 -3.92 -14.89
C MET A 184 -2.19 -4.92 -16.03
N GLU A 185 -1.46 -4.73 -17.15
CA GLU A 185 -1.45 -5.69 -18.26
C GLU A 185 -0.95 -7.07 -17.79
N SER A 186 0.09 -7.09 -16.96
CA SER A 186 0.60 -8.34 -16.37
C SER A 186 -0.44 -9.04 -15.49
N LEU A 187 -1.14 -8.28 -14.63
CA LEU A 187 -2.23 -8.83 -13.80
C LEU A 187 -3.40 -9.36 -14.63
N GLU A 188 -3.67 -8.75 -15.78
CA GLU A 188 -4.69 -9.21 -16.74
C GLU A 188 -4.25 -10.43 -17.55
N GLY A 189 -3.06 -10.98 -17.28
CA GLY A 189 -2.52 -12.14 -18.00
C GLY A 189 -1.99 -11.82 -19.40
N LYS A 190 -1.75 -10.55 -19.68
CA LYS A 190 -1.22 -10.06 -20.95
C LYS A 190 0.28 -9.79 -20.86
N ARG A 191 0.91 -9.50 -21.99
CA ARG A 191 2.28 -8.99 -22.01
C ARG A 191 2.33 -7.64 -21.29
N GLY A 192 3.27 -7.48 -20.35
CA GLY A 192 3.46 -6.27 -19.55
C GLY A 192 4.02 -5.11 -20.38
N VAL A 193 3.18 -4.52 -21.21
CA VAL A 193 3.51 -3.35 -22.05
C VAL A 193 2.71 -2.16 -21.53
N PRO A 194 3.33 -0.98 -21.36
CA PRO A 194 2.62 0.22 -20.92
C PRO A 194 1.44 0.62 -21.83
N ARG A 195 0.35 1.09 -21.22
CA ARG A 195 -0.80 1.63 -21.94
C ARG A 195 -0.58 3.10 -22.30
N ILE A 196 -1.16 3.53 -23.42
CA ILE A 196 -1.22 4.95 -23.80
C ILE A 196 -2.14 5.68 -22.82
N LYS A 197 -1.73 6.83 -22.33
CA LYS A 197 -2.51 7.71 -21.45
C LYS A 197 -2.81 9.03 -22.17
N PRO A 198 -4.01 9.63 -22.05
CA PRO A 198 -5.19 9.13 -21.34
C PRO A 198 -5.85 7.95 -22.06
N PRO A 199 -6.73 7.14 -21.37
CA PRO A 199 -7.26 7.37 -20.03
C PRO A 199 -6.27 6.98 -18.92
N PHE A 200 -6.35 7.69 -17.78
CA PHE A 200 -5.54 7.37 -16.59
C PHE A 200 -6.16 6.23 -15.78
N PRO A 201 -5.36 5.44 -15.07
CA PRO A 201 -5.84 4.28 -14.29
C PRO A 201 -6.94 4.60 -13.27
N ALA A 202 -6.93 5.80 -12.69
CA ALA A 202 -7.95 6.24 -11.75
C ALA A 202 -9.37 6.24 -12.36
N VAL A 203 -9.48 6.30 -13.69
CA VAL A 203 -10.75 6.27 -14.43
C VAL A 203 -10.94 4.94 -15.15
N VAL A 204 -9.91 4.46 -15.86
CA VAL A 204 -9.93 3.20 -16.62
C VAL A 204 -8.63 2.45 -16.37
N GLY A 205 -8.64 1.58 -15.38
CA GLY A 205 -7.48 0.80 -14.95
C GLY A 205 -7.65 -0.70 -15.17
N LEU A 206 -7.40 -1.49 -14.13
CA LEU A 206 -7.43 -2.95 -14.15
C LEU A 206 -8.81 -3.45 -14.54
N TYR A 207 -8.88 -4.38 -15.51
CA TYR A 207 -10.12 -4.91 -16.09
C TYR A 207 -11.09 -3.81 -16.55
N GLY A 208 -10.56 -2.63 -16.87
CA GLY A 208 -11.32 -1.45 -17.27
C GLY A 208 -12.07 -0.76 -16.12
N GLY A 209 -11.83 -1.15 -14.88
CA GLY A 209 -12.38 -0.51 -13.67
C GLY A 209 -11.46 0.58 -13.13
N PRO A 210 -11.99 1.59 -12.40
CA PRO A 210 -11.15 2.59 -11.75
C PRO A 210 -10.14 1.94 -10.80
N THR A 211 -8.87 2.32 -10.90
CA THR A 211 -7.79 1.66 -10.17
C THR A 211 -6.82 2.68 -9.58
N VAL A 212 -6.48 2.49 -8.33
CA VAL A 212 -5.40 3.23 -7.65
C VAL A 212 -4.18 2.33 -7.52
N ILE A 213 -3.06 2.77 -8.07
CA ILE A 213 -1.80 2.05 -8.02
C ILE A 213 -0.81 2.87 -7.20
N ASN A 214 -0.23 2.26 -6.16
CA ASN A 214 0.76 2.92 -5.31
C ASN A 214 1.94 1.98 -5.05
N ASN A 215 3.13 2.56 -4.95
CA ASN A 215 4.31 1.82 -4.51
C ASN A 215 4.12 1.26 -3.08
N ALA A 216 4.79 0.17 -2.75
CA ALA A 216 4.66 -0.53 -1.46
C ALA A 216 5.02 0.37 -0.26
N GLU A 217 6.08 1.17 -0.34
CA GLU A 217 6.44 2.12 0.73
C GLU A 217 5.36 3.18 0.94
N THR A 218 4.77 3.67 -0.17
CA THR A 218 3.66 4.63 -0.08
C THR A 218 2.49 4.05 0.70
N ILE A 219 2.10 2.82 0.39
CA ILE A 219 1.00 2.12 1.07
C ILE A 219 1.34 1.84 2.53
N ALA A 220 2.53 1.35 2.83
CA ALA A 220 2.96 1.07 4.20
C ALA A 220 3.03 2.34 5.09
N SER A 221 3.16 3.52 4.48
CA SER A 221 3.12 4.80 5.20
C SER A 221 1.70 5.20 5.64
N VAL A 222 0.66 4.69 4.99
CA VAL A 222 -0.74 5.08 5.21
C VAL A 222 -1.22 4.83 6.65
N PRO A 223 -1.01 3.64 7.25
CA PRO A 223 -1.41 3.39 8.63
C PRO A 223 -0.80 4.38 9.62
N HIS A 224 0.46 4.73 9.42
CA HIS A 224 1.15 5.71 10.27
C HIS A 224 0.53 7.11 10.16
N ILE A 225 0.15 7.53 8.95
CA ILE A 225 -0.53 8.81 8.73
C ILE A 225 -1.88 8.83 9.44
N MET A 226 -2.68 7.77 9.33
CA MET A 226 -3.99 7.70 9.97
C MET A 226 -3.90 7.72 11.50
N LEU A 227 -2.84 7.13 12.09
CA LEU A 227 -2.63 7.13 13.54
C LEU A 227 -2.05 8.46 14.06
N MET A 228 -1.14 9.08 13.30
CA MET A 228 -0.49 10.33 13.72
C MET A 228 -1.34 11.57 13.42
N GLY A 229 -2.19 11.50 12.40
CA GLY A 229 -2.80 12.64 11.74
C GLY A 229 -1.91 13.21 10.62
N GLY A 230 -2.55 13.62 9.53
CA GLY A 230 -1.86 14.11 8.33
C GLY A 230 -0.95 15.31 8.59
N GLU A 231 -1.43 16.31 9.33
CA GLU A 231 -0.63 17.49 9.66
C GLU A 231 0.60 17.17 10.52
N ALA A 232 0.48 16.24 11.48
CA ALA A 232 1.60 15.82 12.31
C ALA A 232 2.64 15.07 11.46
N TYR A 233 2.19 14.17 10.58
CA TYR A 233 3.08 13.49 9.63
C TYR A 233 3.77 14.49 8.71
N ALA A 234 3.08 15.53 8.23
CA ALA A 234 3.64 16.58 7.38
C ALA A 234 4.79 17.35 8.05
N LYS A 235 4.82 17.43 9.36
CA LYS A 235 5.89 18.13 10.12
C LYS A 235 7.15 17.28 10.29
N VAL A 236 7.08 15.97 10.12
CA VAL A 236 8.24 15.08 10.25
C VAL A 236 9.12 15.19 9.01
N GLY A 237 10.40 15.46 9.22
CA GLY A 237 11.42 15.50 8.15
C GLY A 237 11.19 16.61 7.12
N LYS A 238 11.67 17.78 7.38
CA LYS A 238 11.60 18.93 6.45
C LYS A 238 12.59 18.81 5.28
N ILE A 239 13.65 18.04 5.42
CA ILE A 239 14.74 17.88 4.44
C ILE A 239 14.66 16.49 3.80
N GLY A 240 14.83 16.40 2.49
CA GLY A 240 14.90 15.14 1.74
C GLY A 240 13.56 14.53 1.30
N ARG A 241 12.43 15.14 1.62
CA ARG A 241 11.13 14.64 1.15
C ARG A 241 10.88 14.78 -0.34
N ALA A 242 11.59 15.69 -0.98
CA ALA A 242 11.35 16.06 -2.37
C ALA A 242 12.28 15.38 -3.38
N HIS A 243 13.22 14.57 -2.91
CA HIS A 243 14.35 14.16 -3.74
C HIS A 243 14.54 12.64 -3.82
N VAL A 244 13.48 11.87 -3.67
CA VAL A 244 13.53 10.45 -3.98
C VAL A 244 12.43 10.10 -4.95
#